data_97900a0239dfd7d69a70865d15ebfe04
#
_entry.id   97900a0239dfd7d69a70865d15ebfe04
#
_cell.length_a   1.000
_cell.length_b   1.000
_cell.length_c   1.000
_cell.angle_alpha   90.00
_cell.angle_beta   90.00
_cell.angle_gamma   90.00
#
_symmetry.space_group_name_H-M   'P 1'
#
loop_
_entity.id
_entity.type
_entity.pdbx_description
1 polymer ?
#
loop_
_entity_poly.entity_id
_entity_poly.type
_entity_poly.pdbx_seq_one_letter_code
_entity_poly.pdbx_strand_id
1 'polypeptide(L)'
;MIKLFKIAILFVLVSCQFSFSQFYYFGRNKVQYEKFDWKILKTDHFDIYYYDEMLDIAEIGAGYAEEVYDELKVRLNNVVTRRIPLIFYNTHLHFQRTNTTPGFIPEGVGGFFEFLKGRVVIPSTGSLKDFKHVIRHELTHVFMTNKIYRVFVDHRQPTDLYPPLWFIEGLAEYMSTEVDAQAEMVMRDAVLNNYFVGIEDIYNIYGSFLMYKEGQNFLEFVEEKYGKEKIPLMLENFWMFS
;
A
#
# COMPACT_ATOMS: atom_id res chain seq x y z
N MET A 1 11.96 8.47 58.19
CA MET A 1 12.01 7.16 57.46
C MET A 1 10.60 6.69 57.02
N ILE A 2 9.64 6.50 57.92
CA ILE A 2 8.32 5.95 57.60
C ILE A 2 7.51 6.80 56.59
N LYS A 3 7.61 8.15 56.63
CA LYS A 3 6.94 9.02 55.67
C LYS A 3 7.51 8.90 54.25
N LEU A 4 8.82 8.82 54.10
CA LEU A 4 9.49 8.63 52.81
C LEU A 4 9.15 7.27 52.20
N PHE A 5 9.05 6.23 53.00
CA PHE A 5 8.67 4.88 52.56
C PHE A 5 7.21 4.84 52.05
N LYS A 6 6.29 5.52 52.77
CA LYS A 6 4.89 5.64 52.31
C LYS A 6 4.78 6.42 51.00
N ILE A 7 5.57 7.47 50.80
CA ILE A 7 5.58 8.24 49.56
C ILE A 7 6.14 7.40 48.41
N ALA A 8 7.19 6.61 48.64
CA ALA A 8 7.76 5.71 47.64
C ALA A 8 6.75 4.62 47.21
N ILE A 9 6.04 4.03 48.16
CA ILE A 9 4.98 3.03 47.87
C ILE A 9 3.85 3.68 47.07
N LEU A 10 3.41 4.89 47.42
CA LEU A 10 2.37 5.59 46.69
C LEU A 10 2.80 5.90 45.25
N PHE A 11 4.08 6.28 45.07
CA PHE A 11 4.64 6.55 43.74
C PHE A 11 4.70 5.29 42.87
N VAL A 12 5.09 4.15 43.43
CA VAL A 12 5.10 2.84 42.76
C VAL A 12 3.66 2.43 42.36
N LEU A 13 2.68 2.58 43.26
CA LEU A 13 1.29 2.23 43.01
C LEU A 13 0.67 3.13 41.89
N VAL A 14 1.01 4.40 41.89
CA VAL A 14 0.53 5.33 40.82
C VAL A 14 1.25 5.04 39.50
N SER A 15 2.53 4.70 39.50
CA SER A 15 3.27 4.34 38.28
C SER A 15 2.77 3.05 37.62
N CYS A 16 2.31 2.08 38.42
CA CYS A 16 1.70 0.84 37.89
C CYS A 16 0.37 1.04 37.18
N GLN A 17 -0.35 2.16 37.43
CA GLN A 17 -1.61 2.48 36.75
C GLN A 17 -1.41 2.94 35.29
N PHE A 18 -0.21 3.38 34.92
CA PHE A 18 0.13 3.83 33.57
C PHE A 18 0.79 2.75 32.70
N SER A 19 0.82 1.49 33.16
CA SER A 19 1.16 0.38 32.30
C SER A 19 0.03 0.11 31.31
N PHE A 20 -0.06 0.91 30.26
CA PHE A 20 -0.81 0.53 29.08
C PHE A 20 -0.13 -0.73 28.53
N SER A 21 -0.73 -1.90 28.76
CA SER A 21 -0.43 -3.07 27.98
C SER A 21 -0.66 -2.68 26.53
N GLN A 22 0.42 -2.40 25.80
CA GLN A 22 0.35 -2.23 24.37
C GLN A 22 -0.17 -3.54 23.82
N PHE A 23 -1.41 -3.54 23.39
CA PHE A 23 -2.04 -4.64 22.69
C PHE A 23 -1.39 -4.74 21.32
N TYR A 24 -0.14 -5.18 21.27
CA TYR A 24 0.47 -5.55 20.01
C TYR A 24 -0.22 -6.82 19.53
N TYR A 25 -0.80 -6.77 18.36
CA TYR A 25 -1.25 -7.94 17.61
C TYR A 25 -0.09 -8.88 17.21
N PHE A 26 1.09 -8.65 17.76
CA PHE A 26 2.28 -9.43 17.54
C PHE A 26 2.10 -10.84 18.12
N GLY A 27 2.35 -11.86 17.29
CA GLY A 27 2.32 -13.26 17.71
C GLY A 27 0.96 -13.95 17.63
N ARG A 28 -0.08 -13.29 17.08
CA ARG A 28 -1.36 -13.94 16.79
C ARG A 28 -1.45 -14.26 15.30
N ASN A 29 -0.93 -15.43 14.93
CA ASN A 29 -1.19 -15.95 13.61
C ASN A 29 -2.69 -16.26 13.46
N LYS A 30 -3.24 -15.96 12.27
CA LYS A 30 -4.58 -16.40 11.90
C LYS A 30 -4.62 -17.92 11.82
N VAL A 31 -5.74 -18.52 12.22
CA VAL A 31 -5.92 -19.96 12.15
C VAL A 31 -5.89 -20.39 10.67
N GLN A 32 -5.03 -21.36 10.37
CA GLN A 32 -4.93 -21.95 9.04
C GLN A 32 -5.77 -23.23 9.05
N TYR A 33 -6.92 -23.21 8.38
CA TYR A 33 -7.81 -24.37 8.26
C TYR A 33 -7.39 -25.32 7.13
N GLU A 34 -6.58 -24.84 6.19
CA GLU A 34 -6.08 -25.56 5.03
C GLU A 34 -4.56 -25.40 4.94
N LYS A 35 -3.91 -26.42 4.39
CA LYS A 35 -2.48 -26.38 4.04
C LYS A 35 -2.38 -26.17 2.55
N PHE A 36 -1.70 -25.12 2.15
CA PHE A 36 -1.37 -24.85 0.75
C PHE A 36 0.00 -25.44 0.41
N ASP A 37 0.08 -26.15 -0.70
CA ASP A 37 1.36 -26.58 -1.28
C ASP A 37 1.93 -25.44 -2.12
N TRP A 38 2.62 -24.54 -1.45
CA TRP A 38 3.19 -23.34 -2.05
C TRP A 38 4.29 -23.68 -3.05
N LYS A 39 4.14 -23.16 -4.25
CA LYS A 39 5.11 -23.20 -5.35
C LYS A 39 5.63 -21.81 -5.64
N ILE A 40 6.77 -21.72 -6.34
CA ILE A 40 7.38 -20.43 -6.68
C ILE A 40 7.67 -20.44 -8.18
N LEU A 41 7.05 -19.49 -8.89
CA LEU A 41 7.39 -19.14 -10.26
C LEU A 41 8.37 -17.95 -10.22
N LYS A 42 9.54 -18.11 -10.80
CA LYS A 42 10.56 -17.05 -10.85
C LYS A 42 10.59 -16.41 -12.21
N THR A 43 10.52 -15.08 -12.24
CA THR A 43 10.74 -14.26 -13.44
C THR A 43 12.00 -13.40 -13.25
N ASP A 44 12.26 -12.42 -14.08
CA ASP A 44 13.45 -11.58 -13.96
C ASP A 44 13.42 -10.71 -12.69
N HIS A 45 12.25 -10.17 -12.35
CA HIS A 45 12.12 -9.23 -11.22
C HIS A 45 11.30 -9.77 -10.04
N PHE A 46 10.58 -10.90 -10.20
CA PHE A 46 9.64 -11.38 -9.19
C PHE A 46 9.91 -12.81 -8.73
N ASP A 47 9.56 -13.08 -7.47
CA ASP A 47 9.32 -14.41 -6.91
C ASP A 47 7.82 -14.54 -6.63
N ILE A 48 7.10 -15.29 -7.48
CA ILE A 48 5.65 -15.40 -7.45
C ILE A 48 5.27 -16.66 -6.70
N TYR A 49 4.64 -16.48 -5.55
CA TYR A 49 4.14 -17.56 -4.71
C TYR A 49 2.69 -17.88 -5.08
N TYR A 50 2.42 -19.12 -5.39
CA TYR A 50 1.09 -19.63 -5.73
C TYR A 50 0.94 -21.06 -5.20
N TYR A 51 -0.26 -21.61 -5.24
CA TYR A 51 -0.53 -22.96 -4.75
C TYR A 51 -1.57 -23.66 -5.64
N ASP A 52 -1.55 -25.01 -5.58
CA ASP A 52 -2.49 -25.90 -6.25
C ASP A 52 -2.71 -25.56 -7.74
N GLU A 53 -3.95 -25.30 -8.11
CA GLU A 53 -4.42 -25.14 -9.49
C GLU A 53 -4.23 -23.71 -10.04
N MET A 54 -3.44 -22.87 -9.37
CA MET A 54 -3.26 -21.46 -9.76
C MET A 54 -2.13 -21.22 -10.78
N LEU A 55 -1.55 -22.25 -11.39
CA LEU A 55 -0.40 -22.06 -12.29
C LEU A 55 -0.75 -21.09 -13.44
N ASP A 56 -1.89 -21.28 -14.10
CA ASP A 56 -2.29 -20.43 -15.24
C ASP A 56 -2.44 -18.95 -14.81
N ILE A 57 -3.05 -18.70 -13.65
CA ILE A 57 -3.20 -17.35 -13.09
C ILE A 57 -1.84 -16.78 -12.67
N ALA A 58 -0.97 -17.62 -12.12
CA ALA A 58 0.39 -17.19 -11.75
C ALA A 58 1.22 -16.81 -12.97
N GLU A 59 1.13 -17.56 -14.07
CA GLU A 59 1.80 -17.24 -15.34
C GLU A 59 1.26 -15.96 -15.97
N ILE A 60 -0.06 -15.77 -16.01
CA ILE A 60 -0.70 -14.54 -16.47
C ILE A 60 -0.28 -13.35 -15.60
N GLY A 61 -0.33 -13.51 -14.28
CA GLY A 61 0.07 -12.48 -13.32
C GLY A 61 1.56 -12.14 -13.43
N ALA A 62 2.42 -13.15 -13.71
CA ALA A 62 3.84 -12.96 -13.96
C ALA A 62 4.09 -12.07 -15.18
N GLY A 63 3.42 -12.36 -16.30
CA GLY A 63 3.50 -11.53 -17.49
C GLY A 63 3.07 -10.10 -17.26
N TYR A 64 1.94 -9.89 -16.55
CA TYR A 64 1.48 -8.55 -16.19
C TYR A 64 2.44 -7.82 -15.24
N ALA A 65 3.00 -8.52 -14.28
CA ALA A 65 3.93 -7.91 -13.33
C ALA A 65 5.21 -7.42 -14.02
N GLU A 66 5.77 -8.20 -14.95
CA GLU A 66 6.95 -7.78 -15.72
C GLU A 66 6.66 -6.60 -16.65
N GLU A 67 5.49 -6.61 -17.35
CA GLU A 67 5.04 -5.48 -18.17
C GLU A 67 4.93 -4.20 -17.32
N VAL A 68 4.29 -4.30 -16.16
CA VAL A 68 4.11 -3.19 -15.23
C VAL A 68 5.43 -2.71 -14.64
N TYR A 69 6.35 -3.65 -14.32
CA TYR A 69 7.68 -3.29 -13.83
C TYR A 69 8.43 -2.40 -14.82
N ASP A 70 8.47 -2.78 -16.09
CA ASP A 70 9.16 -2.01 -17.13
C ASP A 70 8.51 -0.63 -17.34
N GLU A 71 7.19 -0.55 -17.27
CA GLU A 71 6.48 0.72 -17.37
C GLU A 71 6.75 1.64 -16.16
N LEU A 72 6.59 1.14 -14.94
CA LEU A 72 6.80 1.92 -13.71
C LEU A 72 8.26 2.37 -13.54
N LYS A 73 9.20 1.53 -13.96
CA LYS A 73 10.63 1.88 -14.01
C LYS A 73 10.88 3.15 -14.82
N VAL A 74 10.21 3.29 -15.96
CA VAL A 74 10.32 4.47 -16.81
C VAL A 74 9.52 5.63 -16.25
N ARG A 75 8.23 5.41 -15.92
CA ARG A 75 7.33 6.48 -15.45
C ARG A 75 7.78 7.11 -14.14
N LEU A 76 8.30 6.33 -13.22
CA LEU A 76 8.77 6.81 -11.91
C LEU A 76 10.28 7.09 -11.89
N ASN A 77 11.00 6.89 -13.00
CA ASN A 77 12.45 7.05 -13.06
C ASN A 77 13.15 6.34 -11.89
N ASN A 78 12.82 5.07 -11.68
CA ASN A 78 13.30 4.29 -10.55
C ASN A 78 13.46 2.81 -10.88
N VAL A 79 14.52 2.17 -10.39
CA VAL A 79 14.78 0.74 -10.57
C VAL A 79 14.74 0.05 -9.22
N VAL A 80 13.89 -0.94 -9.07
CA VAL A 80 13.82 -1.79 -7.88
C VAL A 80 14.72 -3.01 -8.11
N THR A 81 15.93 -2.99 -7.57
CA THR A 81 16.94 -4.02 -7.83
C THR A 81 16.71 -5.34 -7.07
N ARG A 82 15.94 -5.28 -5.96
CA ARG A 82 15.58 -6.46 -5.19
C ARG A 82 14.41 -7.17 -5.86
N ARG A 83 14.47 -8.50 -5.93
CA ARG A 83 13.33 -9.29 -6.37
C ARG A 83 12.12 -9.04 -5.48
N ILE A 84 10.97 -8.88 -6.09
CA ILE A 84 9.73 -8.53 -5.41
C ILE A 84 8.92 -9.81 -5.20
N PRO A 85 8.62 -10.19 -3.95
CA PRO A 85 7.74 -11.33 -3.69
C PRO A 85 6.28 -10.96 -3.98
N LEU A 86 5.64 -11.67 -4.91
CA LEU A 86 4.20 -11.61 -5.18
C LEU A 86 3.54 -12.86 -4.62
N ILE A 87 2.53 -12.71 -3.78
CA ILE A 87 1.80 -13.82 -3.16
C ILE A 87 0.37 -13.80 -3.70
N PHE A 88 0.05 -14.77 -4.54
CA PHE A 88 -1.28 -14.88 -5.13
C PHE A 88 -2.15 -15.88 -4.38
N TYR A 89 -3.37 -15.45 -4.09
CA TYR A 89 -4.40 -16.28 -3.49
C TYR A 89 -5.53 -16.54 -4.49
N ASN A 90 -6.02 -17.78 -4.55
CA ASN A 90 -7.08 -18.17 -5.47
C ASN A 90 -8.43 -17.53 -5.15
N THR A 91 -8.65 -17.19 -3.89
CA THR A 91 -9.91 -16.59 -3.44
C THR A 91 -9.63 -15.50 -2.40
N HIS A 92 -10.56 -14.57 -2.26
CA HIS A 92 -10.52 -13.57 -1.21
C HIS A 92 -10.59 -14.20 0.20
N LEU A 93 -11.29 -15.32 0.36
CA LEU A 93 -11.34 -16.05 1.62
C LEU A 93 -9.96 -16.59 2.04
N HIS A 94 -9.18 -17.12 1.09
CA HIS A 94 -7.81 -17.55 1.36
C HIS A 94 -6.89 -16.36 1.66
N PHE A 95 -7.06 -15.26 0.92
CA PHE A 95 -6.34 -14.01 1.15
C PHE A 95 -6.57 -13.43 2.55
N GLN A 96 -7.80 -13.45 3.07
CA GLN A 96 -8.11 -13.01 4.43
C GLN A 96 -7.35 -13.80 5.52
N ARG A 97 -6.92 -15.03 5.22
CA ARG A 97 -6.16 -15.89 6.13
C ARG A 97 -4.66 -15.65 6.11
N THR A 98 -4.16 -14.77 5.22
CA THR A 98 -2.72 -14.50 5.15
C THR A 98 -2.17 -14.01 6.50
N ASN A 99 -0.98 -14.48 6.86
CA ASN A 99 -0.22 -14.02 8.02
C ASN A 99 0.84 -12.97 7.67
N THR A 100 0.80 -12.42 6.46
CA THR A 100 1.69 -11.33 6.05
C THR A 100 1.32 -10.01 6.73
N THR A 101 0.07 -9.86 7.13
CA THR A 101 -0.43 -8.75 7.94
C THR A 101 -1.25 -9.28 9.13
N PRO A 102 -1.14 -8.67 10.32
CA PRO A 102 -1.99 -9.00 11.45
C PRO A 102 -3.41 -8.45 11.27
N GLY A 103 -4.37 -9.05 11.97
CA GLY A 103 -5.74 -8.58 12.00
C GLY A 103 -6.61 -9.06 10.83
N PHE A 104 -7.84 -8.57 10.82
CA PHE A 104 -8.84 -8.90 9.81
C PHE A 104 -8.61 -8.07 8.53
N ILE A 105 -8.78 -8.68 7.38
CA ILE A 105 -8.75 -8.00 6.08
C ILE A 105 -10.21 -7.87 5.61
N PRO A 106 -10.73 -6.63 5.45
CA PRO A 106 -12.07 -6.38 4.93
C PRO A 106 -12.28 -6.93 3.50
N GLU A 107 -13.51 -7.23 3.15
CA GLU A 107 -13.85 -7.73 1.80
C GLU A 107 -13.53 -6.73 0.67
N GLY A 108 -13.56 -5.44 0.97
CA GLY A 108 -13.23 -4.40 -0.01
C GLY A 108 -11.74 -4.24 -0.32
N VAL A 109 -10.85 -4.96 0.39
CA VAL A 109 -9.40 -4.88 0.14
C VAL A 109 -9.05 -5.81 -1.02
N GLY A 110 -8.65 -5.22 -2.14
CA GLY A 110 -8.29 -5.94 -3.37
C GLY A 110 -6.89 -6.55 -3.36
N GLY A 111 -5.99 -6.03 -2.55
CA GLY A 111 -4.61 -6.45 -2.37
C GLY A 111 -3.94 -5.59 -1.33
N PHE A 112 -2.68 -5.83 -1.03
CA PHE A 112 -1.87 -4.90 -0.24
C PHE A 112 -0.38 -5.13 -0.43
N PHE A 113 0.37 -4.05 -0.26
CA PHE A 113 1.81 -4.05 -0.16
C PHE A 113 2.25 -4.03 1.31
N GLU A 114 2.95 -5.07 1.74
CA GLU A 114 3.57 -5.15 3.07
C GLU A 114 5.02 -4.66 2.97
N PHE A 115 5.28 -3.43 3.40
CA PHE A 115 6.53 -2.73 3.14
C PHE A 115 7.73 -3.22 3.96
N LEU A 116 7.55 -3.83 5.14
CA LEU A 116 8.67 -4.28 5.98
C LEU A 116 9.53 -5.34 5.29
N LYS A 117 8.89 -6.30 4.63
CA LYS A 117 9.56 -7.34 3.83
C LYS A 117 9.40 -7.11 2.33
N GLY A 118 8.61 -6.10 1.94
CA GLY A 118 8.38 -5.72 0.55
C GLY A 118 7.58 -6.76 -0.22
N ARG A 119 6.59 -7.41 0.43
CA ARG A 119 5.73 -8.42 -0.18
C ARG A 119 4.45 -7.79 -0.69
N VAL A 120 4.04 -8.21 -1.85
CA VAL A 120 2.74 -7.85 -2.44
C VAL A 120 1.82 -9.06 -2.35
N VAL A 121 0.61 -8.88 -1.84
CA VAL A 121 -0.35 -9.97 -1.62
C VAL A 121 -1.65 -9.63 -2.33
N ILE A 122 -2.07 -10.51 -3.23
CA ILE A 122 -3.20 -10.27 -4.15
C ILE A 122 -4.09 -11.52 -4.24
N PRO A 123 -5.40 -11.38 -4.01
CA PRO A 123 -6.37 -12.43 -4.31
C PRO A 123 -6.77 -12.37 -5.80
N SER A 124 -7.06 -13.52 -6.38
CA SER A 124 -7.80 -13.60 -7.63
C SER A 124 -9.29 -13.41 -7.34
N THR A 125 -9.92 -12.51 -8.09
CA THR A 125 -11.38 -12.27 -8.03
C THR A 125 -12.14 -12.98 -9.15
N GLY A 126 -11.42 -13.68 -10.05
CA GLY A 126 -11.97 -14.26 -11.28
C GLY A 126 -12.00 -13.26 -12.46
N SER A 127 -11.75 -11.98 -12.22
CA SER A 127 -11.63 -10.94 -13.26
C SER A 127 -10.16 -10.68 -13.56
N LEU A 128 -9.71 -10.99 -14.77
CA LEU A 128 -8.34 -10.68 -15.20
C LEU A 128 -8.08 -9.16 -15.28
N LYS A 129 -9.11 -8.38 -15.60
CA LYS A 129 -9.02 -6.91 -15.61
C LYS A 129 -8.71 -6.39 -14.22
N ASP A 130 -9.47 -6.82 -13.22
CA ASP A 130 -9.29 -6.37 -11.84
C ASP A 130 -7.95 -6.89 -11.27
N PHE A 131 -7.59 -8.12 -11.62
CA PHE A 131 -6.31 -8.70 -11.22
C PHE A 131 -5.11 -7.91 -11.77
N LYS A 132 -5.15 -7.52 -13.06
CA LYS A 132 -4.14 -6.65 -13.68
C LYS A 132 -4.10 -5.27 -13.02
N HIS A 133 -5.26 -4.68 -12.74
CA HIS A 133 -5.36 -3.40 -12.05
C HIS A 133 -4.71 -3.46 -10.66
N VAL A 134 -5.05 -4.46 -9.86
CA VAL A 134 -4.50 -4.61 -8.50
C VAL A 134 -2.99 -4.86 -8.53
N ILE A 135 -2.48 -5.70 -9.45
CA ILE A 135 -1.03 -5.89 -9.61
C ILE A 135 -0.34 -4.54 -9.84
N ARG A 136 -0.86 -3.71 -10.74
CA ARG A 136 -0.29 -2.40 -11.06
C ARG A 136 -0.36 -1.44 -9.87
N HIS A 137 -1.49 -1.40 -9.18
CA HIS A 137 -1.71 -0.59 -7.99
C HIS A 137 -0.67 -0.92 -6.91
N GLU A 138 -0.55 -2.18 -6.54
CA GLU A 138 0.37 -2.61 -5.49
C GLU A 138 1.84 -2.48 -5.89
N LEU A 139 2.18 -2.71 -7.16
CA LEU A 139 3.54 -2.47 -7.64
C LEU A 139 3.90 -0.98 -7.64
N THR A 140 2.93 -0.09 -7.83
CA THR A 140 3.17 1.35 -7.69
C THR A 140 3.62 1.69 -6.27
N HIS A 141 3.00 1.11 -5.24
CA HIS A 141 3.46 1.28 -3.86
C HIS A 141 4.90 0.78 -3.65
N VAL A 142 5.27 -0.36 -4.25
CA VAL A 142 6.64 -0.88 -4.19
C VAL A 142 7.64 0.11 -4.79
N PHE A 143 7.38 0.60 -6.00
CA PHE A 143 8.26 1.53 -6.70
C PHE A 143 8.36 2.88 -6.00
N MET A 144 7.23 3.44 -5.56
CA MET A 144 7.17 4.68 -4.81
C MET A 144 7.97 4.58 -3.51
N THR A 145 7.71 3.55 -2.70
CA THR A 145 8.40 3.33 -1.42
C THR A 145 9.90 3.16 -1.61
N ASN A 146 10.32 2.39 -2.62
CA ASN A 146 11.72 2.22 -2.95
C ASN A 146 12.38 3.54 -3.38
N LYS A 147 11.71 4.35 -4.21
CA LYS A 147 12.22 5.66 -4.65
C LYS A 147 12.36 6.62 -3.48
N ILE A 148 11.34 6.76 -2.65
CA ILE A 148 11.36 7.64 -1.48
C ILE A 148 12.46 7.22 -0.51
N TYR A 149 12.57 5.93 -0.20
CA TYR A 149 13.64 5.43 0.66
C TYR A 149 15.04 5.81 0.13
N ARG A 150 15.30 5.61 -1.16
CA ARG A 150 16.57 5.99 -1.79
C ARG A 150 16.83 7.49 -1.68
N VAL A 151 15.83 8.31 -1.99
CA VAL A 151 15.93 9.78 -1.90
C VAL A 151 16.29 10.21 -0.48
N PHE A 152 15.66 9.64 0.55
CA PHE A 152 15.98 9.97 1.93
C PHE A 152 17.39 9.53 2.33
N VAL A 153 17.82 8.33 1.92
CA VAL A 153 19.18 7.85 2.16
C VAL A 153 20.19 8.78 1.49
N ASP A 154 19.98 9.13 0.23
CA ASP A 154 20.89 9.99 -0.53
C ASP A 154 21.02 11.40 0.07
N HIS A 155 19.94 11.94 0.65
CA HIS A 155 19.91 13.24 1.31
C HIS A 155 20.11 13.17 2.83
N ARG A 156 20.44 12.00 3.39
CA ARG A 156 20.67 11.78 4.84
C ARG A 156 19.48 12.20 5.71
N GLN A 157 18.27 12.03 5.20
CA GLN A 157 17.04 12.29 5.94
C GLN A 157 16.57 11.04 6.71
N PRO A 158 15.73 11.19 7.75
CA PRO A 158 15.07 10.07 8.40
C PRO A 158 14.24 9.27 7.38
N THR A 159 14.33 7.94 7.43
CA THR A 159 13.67 7.05 6.48
C THR A 159 12.28 6.58 6.91
N ASP A 160 11.76 7.12 7.99
CA ASP A 160 10.44 6.86 8.56
C ASP A 160 9.35 7.87 8.13
N LEU A 161 9.72 8.83 7.30
CA LEU A 161 8.81 9.80 6.73
C LEU A 161 8.18 9.28 5.45
N TYR A 162 6.86 9.39 5.36
CA TYR A 162 6.09 8.95 4.20
C TYR A 162 5.17 10.08 3.72
N PRO A 163 4.85 10.12 2.42
CA PRO A 163 3.81 11.01 1.93
C PRO A 163 2.46 10.72 2.61
N PRO A 164 1.55 11.70 2.63
CA PRO A 164 0.22 11.49 3.18
C PRO A 164 -0.54 10.43 2.36
N LEU A 165 -1.47 9.73 3.03
CA LEU A 165 -2.20 8.59 2.44
C LEU A 165 -2.89 8.96 1.12
N TRP A 166 -3.50 10.14 1.03
CA TRP A 166 -4.16 10.59 -0.20
C TRP A 166 -3.21 10.65 -1.42
N PHE A 167 -1.93 11.00 -1.18
CA PHE A 167 -0.93 11.01 -2.24
C PHE A 167 -0.46 9.59 -2.58
N ILE A 168 -0.25 8.75 -1.57
CA ILE A 168 0.17 7.35 -1.73
C ILE A 168 -0.85 6.59 -2.58
N GLU A 169 -2.10 6.65 -2.18
CA GLU A 169 -3.20 5.96 -2.86
C GLU A 169 -3.56 6.64 -4.18
N GLY A 170 -3.58 7.98 -4.20
CA GLY A 170 -3.80 8.74 -5.42
C GLY A 170 -2.77 8.43 -6.51
N LEU A 171 -1.49 8.24 -6.14
CA LEU A 171 -0.46 7.84 -7.10
C LEU A 171 -0.67 6.41 -7.60
N ALA A 172 -1.05 5.49 -6.72
CA ALA A 172 -1.36 4.12 -7.12
C ALA A 172 -2.55 4.07 -8.08
N GLU A 173 -3.62 4.83 -7.81
CA GLU A 173 -4.76 4.98 -8.71
C GLU A 173 -4.37 5.64 -10.05
N TYR A 174 -3.65 6.75 -10.01
CA TYR A 174 -3.16 7.46 -11.21
C TYR A 174 -2.30 6.57 -12.12
N MET A 175 -1.51 5.65 -11.53
CA MET A 175 -0.67 4.72 -12.30
C MET A 175 -1.44 3.48 -12.78
N SER A 176 -2.53 3.08 -12.13
CA SER A 176 -3.21 1.80 -12.35
C SER A 176 -4.56 1.90 -13.06
N THR A 177 -5.22 3.04 -12.96
CA THR A 177 -6.58 3.22 -13.49
C THR A 177 -6.53 3.98 -14.80
N GLU A 178 -7.09 3.40 -15.86
CA GLU A 178 -7.51 4.14 -17.05
C GLU A 178 -8.86 4.81 -16.76
N VAL A 179 -9.42 5.55 -17.71
CA VAL A 179 -10.71 6.24 -17.54
C VAL A 179 -11.73 5.33 -16.86
N ASP A 180 -12.13 5.72 -15.65
CA ASP A 180 -13.03 4.97 -14.78
C ASP A 180 -14.34 5.76 -14.61
N ALA A 181 -15.39 5.29 -15.27
CA ALA A 181 -16.72 5.91 -15.21
C ALA A 181 -17.26 6.01 -13.76
N GLN A 182 -16.89 5.07 -12.87
CA GLN A 182 -17.29 5.12 -11.47
C GLN A 182 -16.55 6.25 -10.74
N ALA A 183 -15.26 6.41 -10.98
CA ALA A 183 -14.48 7.52 -10.44
C ALA A 183 -15.02 8.86 -10.89
N GLU A 184 -15.29 9.03 -12.21
CA GLU A 184 -15.89 10.25 -12.73
C GLU A 184 -17.26 10.55 -12.11
N MET A 185 -18.10 9.53 -11.94
CA MET A 185 -19.41 9.67 -11.30
C MET A 185 -19.26 10.16 -9.86
N VAL A 186 -18.40 9.55 -9.07
CA VAL A 186 -18.18 9.93 -7.67
C VAL A 186 -17.60 11.33 -7.57
N MET A 187 -16.61 11.68 -8.39
CA MET A 187 -16.01 13.01 -8.39
C MET A 187 -17.03 14.10 -8.81
N ARG A 188 -17.82 13.83 -9.85
CA ARG A 188 -18.88 14.75 -10.29
C ARG A 188 -19.94 14.95 -9.22
N ASP A 189 -20.36 13.86 -8.57
CA ASP A 189 -21.34 13.90 -7.48
C ASP A 189 -20.81 14.71 -6.30
N ALA A 190 -19.54 14.51 -5.92
CA ALA A 190 -18.89 15.27 -4.86
C ALA A 190 -18.88 16.77 -5.13
N VAL A 191 -18.56 17.19 -6.35
CA VAL A 191 -18.57 18.60 -6.74
C VAL A 191 -19.98 19.19 -6.77
N LEU A 192 -20.94 18.48 -7.38
CA LEU A 192 -22.32 18.96 -7.52
C LEU A 192 -23.07 19.09 -6.19
N ASN A 193 -22.76 18.21 -5.25
CA ASN A 193 -23.40 18.17 -3.92
C ASN A 193 -22.57 18.80 -2.81
N ASN A 194 -21.46 19.46 -3.14
CA ASN A 194 -20.60 20.22 -2.23
C ASN A 194 -19.99 19.38 -1.09
N TYR A 195 -19.62 18.12 -1.36
CA TYR A 195 -18.82 17.32 -0.43
C TYR A 195 -17.40 16.98 -0.97
N PHE A 196 -17.02 17.56 -2.11
CA PHE A 196 -15.64 17.63 -2.53
C PHE A 196 -14.83 18.43 -1.51
N VAL A 197 -13.70 17.91 -1.06
CA VAL A 197 -12.83 18.59 -0.10
C VAL A 197 -11.52 19.03 -0.77
N GLY A 198 -11.00 20.18 -0.34
CA GLY A 198 -9.67 20.62 -0.78
C GLY A 198 -8.56 19.77 -0.15
N ILE A 199 -7.36 19.82 -0.75
CA ILE A 199 -6.20 19.07 -0.25
C ILE A 199 -5.90 19.39 1.23
N GLU A 200 -6.15 20.62 1.69
CA GLU A 200 -5.95 21.04 3.07
C GLU A 200 -6.88 20.31 4.06
N ASP A 201 -8.06 19.91 3.59
CA ASP A 201 -9.10 19.25 4.38
C ASP A 201 -9.28 17.75 4.05
N ILE A 202 -8.46 17.20 3.18
CA ILE A 202 -8.60 15.83 2.65
C ILE A 202 -8.55 14.75 3.75
N TYR A 203 -8.00 15.07 4.92
CA TYR A 203 -8.02 14.19 6.08
C TYR A 203 -9.43 13.93 6.62
N ASN A 204 -10.42 14.79 6.30
CA ASN A 204 -11.83 14.60 6.71
C ASN A 204 -12.47 13.40 6.00
N ILE A 205 -11.92 12.99 4.85
CA ILE A 205 -12.37 11.84 4.06
C ILE A 205 -11.36 10.69 4.07
N TYR A 206 -10.51 10.63 5.11
CA TYR A 206 -9.38 9.71 5.22
C TYR A 206 -9.80 8.24 4.99
N GLY A 207 -9.08 7.56 4.11
CA GLY A 207 -9.29 6.16 3.77
C GLY A 207 -10.56 5.87 2.94
N SER A 208 -11.30 6.91 2.51
CA SER A 208 -12.49 6.73 1.66
C SER A 208 -12.11 6.60 0.17
N PHE A 209 -13.00 6.00 -0.61
CA PHE A 209 -12.85 5.95 -2.07
C PHE A 209 -12.72 7.35 -2.68
N LEU A 210 -13.44 8.34 -2.14
CA LEU A 210 -13.34 9.72 -2.59
C LEU A 210 -11.92 10.27 -2.41
N MET A 211 -11.25 10.01 -1.26
CA MET A 211 -9.87 10.44 -1.04
C MET A 211 -8.91 9.87 -2.11
N TYR A 212 -9.07 8.60 -2.48
CA TYR A 212 -8.27 7.97 -3.53
C TYR A 212 -8.44 8.68 -4.87
N LYS A 213 -9.70 8.99 -5.22
CA LYS A 213 -10.03 9.62 -6.49
C LYS A 213 -9.70 11.12 -6.54
N GLU A 214 -9.81 11.83 -5.43
CA GLU A 214 -9.30 13.21 -5.32
C GLU A 214 -7.77 13.26 -5.47
N GLY A 215 -7.05 12.33 -4.84
CA GLY A 215 -5.61 12.19 -5.01
C GLY A 215 -5.21 11.87 -6.46
N GLN A 216 -5.91 10.94 -7.13
CA GLN A 216 -5.74 10.63 -8.55
C GLN A 216 -5.94 11.88 -9.41
N ASN A 217 -7.07 12.57 -9.26
CA ASN A 217 -7.40 13.78 -10.02
C ASN A 217 -6.39 14.91 -9.83
N PHE A 218 -5.86 15.05 -8.62
CA PHE A 218 -4.79 16.02 -8.37
C PHE A 218 -3.54 15.71 -9.22
N LEU A 219 -3.15 14.44 -9.32
CA LEU A 219 -1.98 14.07 -10.12
C LEU A 219 -2.25 14.17 -11.62
N GLU A 220 -3.45 13.86 -12.08
CA GLU A 220 -3.90 14.12 -13.46
C GLU A 220 -3.83 15.62 -13.81
N PHE A 221 -4.31 16.49 -12.92
CA PHE A 221 -4.19 17.93 -13.08
C PHE A 221 -2.72 18.38 -13.14
N VAL A 222 -1.84 17.80 -12.31
CA VAL A 222 -0.40 18.10 -12.37
C VAL A 222 0.19 17.69 -13.71
N GLU A 223 -0.16 16.50 -14.22
CA GLU A 223 0.29 16.05 -15.54
C GLU A 223 -0.19 16.96 -16.65
N GLU A 224 -1.49 17.27 -16.69
CA GLU A 224 -2.09 18.12 -17.73
C GLU A 224 -1.49 19.53 -17.75
N LYS A 225 -1.26 20.11 -16.58
CA LYS A 225 -0.83 21.50 -16.46
C LYS A 225 0.69 21.68 -16.56
N TYR A 226 1.45 20.74 -16.05
CA TYR A 226 2.90 20.89 -15.86
C TYR A 226 3.74 19.83 -16.56
N GLY A 227 3.11 18.77 -17.09
CA GLY A 227 3.77 17.66 -17.76
C GLY A 227 3.99 16.44 -16.82
N LYS A 228 3.94 15.25 -17.43
CA LYS A 228 4.05 13.97 -16.73
C LYS A 228 5.37 13.76 -15.99
N GLU A 229 6.44 14.44 -16.43
CA GLU A 229 7.75 14.39 -15.80
C GLU A 229 7.76 15.02 -14.41
N LYS A 230 6.72 15.78 -14.03
CA LYS A 230 6.62 16.38 -12.70
C LYS A 230 6.29 15.34 -11.63
N ILE A 231 5.59 14.28 -11.97
CA ILE A 231 5.23 13.23 -11.01
C ILE A 231 6.47 12.56 -10.38
N PRO A 232 7.44 12.01 -11.15
CA PRO A 232 8.67 11.49 -10.56
C PRO A 232 9.50 12.57 -9.86
N LEU A 233 9.45 13.82 -10.30
CA LEU A 233 10.16 14.93 -9.64
C LEU A 233 9.55 15.28 -8.27
N MET A 234 8.24 15.15 -8.08
CA MET A 234 7.61 15.31 -6.76
C MET A 234 8.20 14.30 -5.76
N LEU A 235 8.36 13.03 -6.17
CA LEU A 235 8.98 12.01 -5.34
C LEU A 235 10.48 12.28 -5.07
N GLU A 236 11.22 12.76 -6.07
CA GLU A 236 12.64 13.10 -5.95
C GLU A 236 12.89 14.26 -5.00
N ASN A 237 11.95 15.20 -4.91
CA ASN A 237 12.07 16.39 -4.06
C ASN A 237 11.27 16.26 -2.75
N PHE A 238 10.67 15.13 -2.47
CA PHE A 238 9.84 14.94 -1.27
C PHE A 238 10.61 15.22 0.04
N TRP A 239 11.90 14.92 0.07
CA TRP A 239 12.78 15.19 1.22
C TRP A 239 12.87 16.66 1.63
N MET A 240 12.53 17.61 0.73
CA MET A 240 12.56 19.04 1.03
C MET A 240 11.39 19.51 1.90
N PHE A 241 10.34 18.69 2.01
CA PHE A 241 9.08 19.01 2.69
C PHE A 241 8.86 18.14 3.94
N SER A 242 9.86 17.38 4.33
CA SER A 242 9.86 16.46 5.47
C SER A 242 10.44 17.09 6.75
#